data_1b394c47e5c040edd81cf91f3e5c45f3
#
_entry.id   1b394c47e5c040edd81cf91f3e5c45f3
#
_cell.length_a   1.000
_cell.length_b   1.000
_cell.length_c   1.000
_cell.angle_alpha   90.00
_cell.angle_beta   90.00
_cell.angle_gamma   90.00
#
_symmetry.space_group_name_H-M   'P 1'
#
loop_
_entity.id
_entity.type
_entity.pdbx_description
1 polymer ?
#
loop_
_entity_poly.entity_id
_entity_poly.type
_entity_poly.pdbx_seq_one_letter_code
_entity_poly.pdbx_strand_id
1 'polypeptide(L)'
;AVHFHTGEPMFDRWMKWVCFQPFLRRLFGCSFLPYHDYGRGGRGFRDLWQDCLSLLLIEPENVGQMIAANYGGVRIDGTNATIIGDGNGNFIADRNGITRVWMDHAFWPLMTTKLYIDQTRDMEILNRQIPYFKDAQCMRGTETDRLWKPEQGNRQRTDEGTVYKGSILEHLLIQQLTAFYEVGDHNVCRLRGADWNDALDMASEHGESVAFTFAYAGSLRELAALIRLLDSHSSTHTAELLEEITLLLSNDTGIFDNI
;
A
#
# COMPACT_ATOMS: atom_id res chain seq x y z
N ALA A 1 -3.01 -19.29 20.72
CA ALA A 1 -3.22 -18.04 21.46
C ALA A 1 -1.95 -17.67 22.22
N VAL A 2 -1.56 -16.42 22.19
CA VAL A 2 -0.40 -15.90 22.95
C VAL A 2 -0.83 -15.67 24.40
N HIS A 3 -0.05 -16.15 25.34
CA HIS A 3 -0.27 -15.99 26.76
C HIS A 3 0.90 -15.23 27.40
N PHE A 4 0.58 -14.28 28.29
CA PHE A 4 1.56 -13.51 29.03
C PHE A 4 1.52 -13.89 30.51
N HIS A 5 2.71 -14.06 31.10
CA HIS A 5 2.92 -14.35 32.51
C HIS A 5 4.08 -13.50 33.00
N THR A 6 3.76 -12.26 33.42
CA THR A 6 4.79 -11.27 33.80
C THR A 6 4.95 -11.13 35.31
N GLY A 7 4.10 -11.80 36.10
CA GLY A 7 4.02 -11.61 37.55
C GLY A 7 3.12 -10.45 37.96
N GLU A 8 2.60 -9.66 37.03
CA GLU A 8 1.60 -8.62 37.28
C GLU A 8 0.24 -9.08 36.71
N PRO A 9 -0.69 -9.55 37.57
CA PRO A 9 -1.93 -10.17 37.12
C PRO A 9 -2.86 -9.24 36.35
N MET A 10 -2.79 -7.93 36.62
CA MET A 10 -3.61 -6.94 35.90
C MET A 10 -3.11 -6.78 34.47
N PHE A 11 -1.79 -6.67 34.27
CA PHE A 11 -1.17 -6.61 32.96
C PHE A 11 -1.45 -7.89 32.16
N ASP A 12 -1.31 -9.06 32.76
CA ASP A 12 -1.56 -10.34 32.10
C ASP A 12 -3.02 -10.47 31.63
N ARG A 13 -3.98 -9.97 32.41
CA ARG A 13 -5.40 -9.90 32.01
C ARG A 13 -5.63 -8.91 30.88
N TRP A 14 -5.00 -7.72 30.95
CA TRP A 14 -5.11 -6.71 29.90
C TRP A 14 -4.52 -7.20 28.59
N MET A 15 -3.40 -7.89 28.61
CA MET A 15 -2.79 -8.47 27.41
C MET A 15 -3.67 -9.52 26.71
N LYS A 16 -4.54 -10.21 27.44
CA LYS A 16 -5.55 -11.10 26.79
C LYS A 16 -6.51 -10.30 25.92
N TRP A 17 -6.94 -9.13 26.36
CA TRP A 17 -7.76 -8.23 25.60
C TRP A 17 -6.98 -7.67 24.38
N VAL A 18 -5.76 -7.21 24.56
CA VAL A 18 -4.91 -6.70 23.49
C VAL A 18 -4.73 -7.76 22.38
N CYS A 19 -4.44 -9.00 22.75
CA CYS A 19 -4.29 -10.09 21.76
C CYS A 19 -5.59 -10.48 21.08
N PHE A 20 -6.74 -10.18 21.65
CA PHE A 20 -8.04 -10.45 21.05
C PHE A 20 -8.46 -9.40 20.02
N GLN A 21 -8.00 -8.16 20.17
CA GLN A 21 -8.40 -7.05 19.28
C GLN A 21 -8.13 -7.30 17.78
N PRO A 22 -6.98 -7.86 17.35
CA PRO A 22 -6.74 -8.12 15.93
C PRO A 22 -7.78 -9.04 15.28
N PHE A 23 -8.31 -10.01 16.02
CA PHE A 23 -9.40 -10.87 15.54
C PHE A 23 -10.70 -10.09 15.36
N LEU A 24 -11.03 -9.20 16.31
CA LEU A 24 -12.19 -8.33 16.18
C LEU A 24 -12.05 -7.37 14.99
N ARG A 25 -10.88 -6.79 14.79
CA ARG A 25 -10.60 -5.93 13.64
C ARG A 25 -10.78 -6.67 12.32
N ARG A 26 -10.30 -7.90 12.22
CA ARG A 26 -10.48 -8.73 11.03
C ARG A 26 -11.95 -9.02 10.74
N LEU A 27 -12.77 -9.22 11.75
CA LEU A 27 -14.19 -9.52 11.60
C LEU A 27 -15.04 -8.29 11.33
N PHE A 28 -14.79 -7.20 12.04
CA PHE A 28 -15.67 -6.02 12.09
C PHE A 28 -15.11 -4.78 11.40
N GLY A 29 -13.89 -4.81 10.93
CA GLY A 29 -13.22 -3.68 10.30
C GLY A 29 -12.21 -2.99 11.20
N CYS A 30 -11.44 -2.10 10.59
CA CYS A 30 -10.26 -1.49 11.18
C CYS A 30 -10.52 -0.58 12.38
N SER A 31 -11.66 0.09 12.43
CA SER A 31 -11.92 1.11 13.45
C SER A 31 -12.85 0.67 14.57
N PHE A 32 -13.32 -0.54 14.58
CA PHE A 32 -14.43 -0.99 15.45
C PHE A 32 -15.71 -0.15 15.31
N LEU A 33 -15.81 0.63 14.24
CA LEU A 33 -16.98 1.42 13.88
C LEU A 33 -17.61 0.81 12.60
N PRO A 34 -18.18 -0.41 12.69
CA PRO A 34 -18.50 -1.24 11.52
C PRO A 34 -19.53 -0.61 10.59
N TYR A 35 -20.35 0.25 11.07
CA TYR A 35 -21.43 0.89 10.33
C TYR A 35 -21.28 2.40 10.19
N HIS A 36 -20.10 2.91 10.53
CA HIS A 36 -19.81 4.32 10.47
C HIS A 36 -19.61 4.77 9.01
N ASP A 37 -18.92 5.84 8.76
CA ASP A 37 -18.82 6.55 7.46
C ASP A 37 -18.50 5.69 6.25
N TYR A 38 -17.89 4.54 6.44
CA TYR A 38 -17.52 3.61 5.38
C TYR A 38 -18.63 2.59 5.04
N GLY A 39 -19.81 2.68 5.66
CA GLY A 39 -20.88 1.70 5.50
C GLY A 39 -20.42 0.32 5.94
N ARG A 40 -21.12 -0.70 5.66
CA ARG A 40 -20.96 -2.10 6.04
C ARG A 40 -19.55 -2.63 6.36
N GLY A 41 -18.78 -1.92 7.21
CA GLY A 41 -17.47 -2.36 7.66
C GLY A 41 -16.32 -2.17 6.66
N GLY A 42 -16.43 -1.22 5.73
CA GLY A 42 -15.33 -0.84 4.85
C GLY A 42 -14.08 -0.48 5.65
N ARG A 43 -12.91 -0.85 5.13
CA ARG A 43 -11.62 -0.62 5.79
C ARG A 43 -10.83 0.40 4.99
N GLY A 44 -10.14 1.31 5.70
CA GLY A 44 -9.18 2.19 5.07
C GLY A 44 -7.98 1.41 4.50
N PHE A 45 -7.39 1.91 3.44
CA PHE A 45 -6.24 1.24 2.81
C PHE A 45 -5.05 1.11 3.77
N ARG A 46 -4.74 2.15 4.52
CA ARG A 46 -3.71 2.15 5.57
C ARG A 46 -3.95 1.03 6.59
N ASP A 47 -5.17 0.93 7.05
CA ASP A 47 -5.56 0.01 8.13
C ASP A 47 -5.41 -1.46 7.73
N LEU A 48 -5.60 -1.79 6.46
CA LEU A 48 -5.40 -3.16 5.95
C LEU A 48 -3.97 -3.66 6.20
N TRP A 49 -3.00 -2.80 6.00
CA TRP A 49 -1.60 -3.13 6.19
C TRP A 49 -1.23 -3.22 7.66
N GLN A 50 -1.73 -2.28 8.47
CA GLN A 50 -1.50 -2.28 9.91
C GLN A 50 -2.18 -3.48 10.60
N ASP A 51 -3.35 -3.90 10.13
CA ASP A 51 -4.00 -5.12 10.60
C ASP A 51 -3.15 -6.37 10.32
N CYS A 52 -2.53 -6.46 9.15
CA CYS A 52 -1.60 -7.54 8.83
C CYS A 52 -0.41 -7.59 9.81
N LEU A 53 0.13 -6.44 10.24
CA LEU A 53 1.23 -6.40 11.22
C LEU A 53 0.86 -7.08 12.53
N SER A 54 -0.35 -6.82 13.03
CA SER A 54 -0.85 -7.47 14.25
C SER A 54 -1.03 -8.98 14.08
N LEU A 55 -1.56 -9.39 12.92
CA LEU A 55 -1.81 -10.80 12.62
C LEU A 55 -0.52 -11.59 12.41
N LEU A 56 0.55 -10.99 11.90
CA LEU A 56 1.87 -11.63 11.79
C LEU A 56 2.37 -12.18 13.13
N LEU A 57 2.05 -11.51 14.23
CA LEU A 57 2.47 -11.91 15.56
C LEU A 57 1.54 -12.97 16.20
N ILE A 58 0.26 -12.96 15.86
CA ILE A 58 -0.79 -13.68 16.60
C ILE A 58 -1.34 -14.85 15.80
N GLU A 59 -1.57 -14.66 14.50
CA GLU A 59 -2.13 -15.65 13.57
C GLU A 59 -1.55 -15.45 12.17
N PRO A 60 -0.28 -15.81 11.91
CA PRO A 60 0.40 -15.52 10.65
C PRO A 60 -0.15 -16.30 9.46
N GLU A 61 -0.92 -17.36 9.72
CA GLU A 61 -1.58 -18.15 8.67
C GLU A 61 -2.49 -17.22 7.81
N ASN A 62 -2.40 -17.37 6.51
CA ASN A 62 -3.13 -16.56 5.53
C ASN A 62 -2.72 -15.07 5.41
N VAL A 63 -1.80 -14.57 6.23
CA VAL A 63 -1.36 -13.16 6.11
C VAL A 63 -0.74 -12.88 4.75
N GLY A 64 0.03 -13.81 4.19
CA GLY A 64 0.57 -13.67 2.83
C GLY A 64 -0.51 -13.54 1.74
N GLN A 65 -1.65 -14.21 1.91
CA GLN A 65 -2.79 -14.04 1.00
C GLN A 65 -3.46 -12.68 1.17
N MET A 66 -3.59 -12.20 2.42
CA MET A 66 -4.13 -10.87 2.69
C MET A 66 -3.24 -9.77 2.12
N ILE A 67 -1.92 -9.86 2.31
CA ILE A 67 -0.94 -8.94 1.72
C ILE A 67 -1.09 -8.90 0.21
N ALA A 68 -1.09 -10.06 -0.45
CA ALA A 68 -1.25 -10.14 -1.90
C ALA A 68 -2.57 -9.50 -2.37
N ALA A 69 -3.69 -9.78 -1.68
CA ALA A 69 -4.98 -9.18 -1.98
C ALA A 69 -4.98 -7.66 -1.81
N ASN A 70 -4.27 -7.13 -0.80
CA ASN A 70 -4.20 -5.70 -0.52
C ASN A 70 -3.51 -4.91 -1.64
N TYR A 71 -2.54 -5.49 -2.35
CA TYR A 71 -1.92 -4.86 -3.52
C TYR A 71 -2.91 -4.61 -4.66
N GLY A 72 -4.01 -5.37 -4.73
CA GLY A 72 -5.08 -5.13 -5.71
C GLY A 72 -5.79 -3.79 -5.57
N GLY A 73 -5.48 -3.00 -4.55
CA GLY A 73 -5.95 -1.62 -4.37
C GLY A 73 -4.98 -0.54 -4.86
N VAL A 74 -3.80 -0.91 -5.33
CA VAL A 74 -2.80 0.02 -5.86
C VAL A 74 -3.14 0.37 -7.32
N ARG A 75 -3.12 1.66 -7.66
CA ARG A 75 -3.23 2.15 -9.04
C ARG A 75 -1.88 2.14 -9.74
N ILE A 76 -1.93 2.12 -11.06
CA ILE A 76 -0.73 2.09 -11.89
C ILE A 76 0.15 3.35 -11.75
N ASP A 77 -0.41 4.45 -11.24
CA ASP A 77 0.32 5.68 -10.93
C ASP A 77 0.93 5.71 -9.51
N GLY A 78 0.92 4.60 -8.81
CA GLY A 78 1.45 4.45 -7.45
C GLY A 78 0.53 4.95 -6.33
N THR A 79 -0.62 5.53 -6.66
CA THR A 79 -1.66 5.84 -5.68
C THR A 79 -2.50 4.59 -5.37
N ASN A 80 -3.51 4.71 -4.55
CA ASN A 80 -4.34 3.57 -4.17
C ASN A 80 -5.79 3.96 -3.94
N ALA A 81 -6.67 2.98 -3.99
CA ALA A 81 -8.03 3.11 -3.49
C ALA A 81 -8.01 3.38 -1.98
N THR A 82 -8.90 4.22 -1.50
CA THR A 82 -8.96 4.57 -0.07
C THR A 82 -9.76 3.57 0.75
N ILE A 83 -10.65 2.82 0.14
CA ILE A 83 -11.61 1.94 0.82
C ILE A 83 -11.61 0.56 0.18
N ILE A 84 -11.64 -0.47 1.02
CA ILE A 84 -11.91 -1.86 0.61
C ILE A 84 -13.41 -2.15 0.71
N GLY A 85 -13.93 -2.97 -0.20
CA GLY A 85 -15.29 -3.48 -0.19
C GLY A 85 -15.48 -4.69 0.74
N ASP A 86 -16.41 -5.56 0.38
CA ASP A 86 -16.91 -6.63 1.24
C ASP A 86 -15.95 -7.81 1.47
N GLY A 87 -14.86 -7.89 0.74
CA GLY A 87 -13.93 -9.00 0.83
C GLY A 87 -12.49 -8.61 0.49
N ASN A 88 -11.56 -9.49 0.80
CA ASN A 88 -10.15 -9.29 0.50
C ASN A 88 -9.92 -9.06 -1.01
N GLY A 89 -9.24 -7.98 -1.35
CA GLY A 89 -8.97 -7.60 -2.73
C GLY A 89 -10.13 -6.93 -3.46
N ASN A 90 -11.27 -6.73 -2.83
CA ASN A 90 -12.39 -5.97 -3.39
C ASN A 90 -12.26 -4.51 -2.98
N PHE A 91 -11.76 -3.69 -3.89
CA PHE A 91 -11.65 -2.25 -3.67
C PHE A 91 -12.77 -1.52 -4.41
N ILE A 92 -13.25 -0.46 -3.80
CA ILE A 92 -14.26 0.42 -4.39
C ILE A 92 -13.64 1.78 -4.66
N ALA A 93 -14.12 2.45 -5.72
CA ALA A 93 -13.79 3.83 -5.97
C ALA A 93 -14.25 4.70 -4.80
N ASP A 94 -13.54 5.79 -4.53
CA ASP A 94 -13.93 6.71 -3.48
C ASP A 94 -15.36 7.20 -3.70
N ARG A 95 -16.20 7.05 -2.68
CA ARG A 95 -17.63 7.37 -2.77
C ARG A 95 -17.93 8.80 -3.17
N ASN A 96 -17.06 9.71 -2.84
CA ASN A 96 -17.25 11.14 -3.05
C ASN A 96 -16.56 11.65 -4.32
N GLY A 97 -15.94 10.78 -5.10
CA GLY A 97 -15.11 11.16 -6.23
C GLY A 97 -13.89 12.01 -5.84
N ILE A 98 -13.53 12.01 -4.56
CA ILE A 98 -12.40 12.74 -4.03
C ILE A 98 -11.20 11.81 -3.98
N THR A 99 -10.19 12.11 -4.77
CA THR A 99 -8.93 11.41 -4.66
C THR A 99 -8.17 11.91 -3.45
N ARG A 100 -7.89 11.01 -2.55
CA ARG A 100 -7.01 11.27 -1.43
C ARG A 100 -5.68 10.58 -1.67
N VAL A 101 -4.66 11.37 -1.94
CA VAL A 101 -3.27 10.91 -1.97
C VAL A 101 -2.67 11.23 -0.62
N TRP A 102 -2.48 10.20 0.19
CA TRP A 102 -1.90 10.32 1.53
C TRP A 102 -0.47 9.84 1.52
N MET A 103 0.39 10.63 2.13
CA MET A 103 1.84 10.42 2.07
C MET A 103 2.28 9.07 2.65
N ASP A 104 1.61 8.57 3.66
CA ASP A 104 1.97 7.31 4.32
C ASP A 104 1.49 6.03 3.59
N HIS A 105 0.60 6.16 2.62
CA HIS A 105 -0.05 4.99 2.00
C HIS A 105 0.90 4.06 1.26
N ALA A 106 1.94 4.57 0.64
CA ALA A 106 2.93 3.73 -0.02
C ALA A 106 4.00 3.17 0.94
N PHE A 107 4.12 3.73 2.14
CA PHE A 107 5.06 3.26 3.15
C PHE A 107 4.64 1.91 3.76
N TRP A 108 3.35 1.79 4.14
CA TRP A 108 2.83 0.62 4.84
C TRP A 108 2.90 -0.68 4.05
N PRO A 109 2.64 -0.71 2.72
CA PRO A 109 2.80 -1.91 1.91
C PRO A 109 4.20 -2.52 2.01
N LEU A 110 5.24 -1.73 1.84
CA LEU A 110 6.62 -2.22 1.92
C LEU A 110 6.97 -2.70 3.32
N MET A 111 6.66 -1.91 4.35
CA MET A 111 6.95 -2.29 5.73
C MET A 111 6.29 -3.63 6.09
N THR A 112 5.00 -3.78 5.78
CA THR A 112 4.26 -5.00 6.09
C THR A 112 4.77 -6.20 5.31
N THR A 113 5.03 -6.03 4.02
CA THR A 113 5.57 -7.10 3.17
C THR A 113 6.96 -7.53 3.62
N LYS A 114 7.82 -6.56 3.97
CA LYS A 114 9.16 -6.85 4.50
C LYS A 114 9.09 -7.65 5.80
N LEU A 115 8.28 -7.22 6.75
CA LEU A 115 8.12 -7.93 8.02
C LEU A 115 7.53 -9.33 7.84
N TYR A 116 6.61 -9.51 6.89
CA TYR A 116 6.13 -10.83 6.50
C TYR A 116 7.28 -11.72 5.97
N ILE A 117 8.09 -11.20 5.06
CA ILE A 117 9.25 -11.93 4.50
C ILE A 117 10.27 -12.25 5.61
N ASP A 118 10.57 -11.29 6.48
CA ASP A 118 11.51 -11.48 7.59
C ASP A 118 11.08 -12.62 8.52
N GLN A 119 9.77 -12.73 8.76
CA GLN A 119 9.20 -13.76 9.63
C GLN A 119 9.07 -15.12 8.95
N THR A 120 8.59 -15.16 7.71
CA THR A 120 8.21 -16.40 7.02
C THR A 120 9.27 -16.94 6.08
N ARG A 121 10.19 -16.09 5.61
CA ARG A 121 11.15 -16.36 4.54
C ARG A 121 10.50 -16.60 3.17
N ASP A 122 9.21 -16.29 3.02
CA ASP A 122 8.49 -16.40 1.74
C ASP A 122 8.87 -15.25 0.80
N MET A 123 10.02 -15.39 0.13
CA MET A 123 10.46 -14.42 -0.90
C MET A 123 9.60 -14.49 -2.17
N GLU A 124 8.96 -15.62 -2.43
CA GLU A 124 8.13 -15.82 -3.63
C GLU A 124 6.89 -14.93 -3.64
N ILE A 125 6.50 -14.38 -2.50
CA ILE A 125 5.42 -13.38 -2.46
C ILE A 125 5.70 -12.21 -3.40
N LEU A 126 6.96 -11.81 -3.59
CA LEU A 126 7.35 -10.69 -4.46
C LEU A 126 7.06 -10.97 -5.94
N ASN A 127 7.01 -12.22 -6.34
CA ASN A 127 6.75 -12.65 -7.72
C ASN A 127 5.24 -12.82 -8.04
N ARG A 128 4.37 -12.77 -7.02
CA ARG A 128 2.93 -12.96 -7.21
C ARG A 128 2.35 -11.86 -8.09
N GLN A 129 1.60 -12.27 -9.11
CA GLN A 129 0.98 -11.39 -10.10
C GLN A 129 -0.37 -10.88 -9.61
N ILE A 130 -0.48 -9.58 -9.41
CA ILE A 130 -1.67 -8.91 -8.87
C ILE A 130 -2.16 -7.87 -9.88
N PRO A 131 -3.49 -7.77 -10.13
CA PRO A 131 -4.02 -6.73 -10.98
C PRO A 131 -3.99 -5.37 -10.28
N TYR A 132 -3.70 -4.31 -11.04
CA TYR A 132 -3.83 -2.94 -10.54
C TYR A 132 -5.28 -2.50 -10.45
N PHE A 133 -5.56 -1.64 -9.48
CA PHE A 133 -6.86 -0.98 -9.34
C PHE A 133 -7.02 0.12 -10.39
N LYS A 134 -8.23 0.27 -10.90
CA LYS A 134 -8.62 1.34 -11.81
C LYS A 134 -9.96 1.92 -11.41
N ASP A 135 -10.04 3.24 -11.39
CA ASP A 135 -11.26 4.02 -11.31
C ASP A 135 -11.11 5.27 -12.18
N ALA A 136 -11.99 6.25 -12.02
CA ALA A 136 -11.92 7.51 -12.76
C ALA A 136 -10.72 8.38 -12.37
N GLN A 137 -10.04 8.10 -11.26
CA GLN A 137 -8.91 8.92 -10.83
C GLN A 137 -7.64 8.55 -11.61
N CYS A 138 -6.89 9.56 -12.06
CA CYS A 138 -5.63 9.39 -12.77
C CYS A 138 -4.66 10.52 -12.43
N MET A 139 -3.45 10.45 -12.97
CA MET A 139 -2.38 11.43 -12.76
C MET A 139 -2.18 11.78 -11.28
N ARG A 140 -2.05 10.74 -10.45
CA ARG A 140 -1.92 10.84 -9.00
C ARG A 140 -3.01 11.72 -8.35
N GLY A 141 -4.23 11.61 -8.88
CA GLY A 141 -5.41 12.30 -8.34
C GLY A 141 -5.54 13.76 -8.73
N THR A 142 -4.77 14.24 -9.68
CA THR A 142 -4.90 15.60 -10.19
C THR A 142 -5.90 15.71 -11.34
N GLU A 143 -6.18 14.58 -12.01
CA GLU A 143 -7.09 14.51 -13.13
C GLU A 143 -8.15 13.42 -12.96
N THR A 144 -9.18 13.51 -13.78
CA THR A 144 -10.28 12.52 -13.83
C THR A 144 -10.40 11.97 -15.24
N ASP A 145 -10.27 10.66 -15.39
CA ASP A 145 -10.55 9.94 -16.63
C ASP A 145 -12.07 9.94 -16.89
N ARG A 146 -12.51 10.80 -17.79
CA ARG A 146 -13.93 10.96 -18.15
C ARG A 146 -14.46 9.80 -19.00
N LEU A 147 -13.59 8.96 -19.52
CA LEU A 147 -13.96 7.83 -20.36
C LEU A 147 -14.21 6.57 -19.50
N TRP A 148 -13.62 6.51 -18.32
CA TRP A 148 -13.86 5.40 -17.41
C TRP A 148 -15.30 5.41 -16.87
N LYS A 149 -15.90 4.24 -16.82
CA LYS A 149 -17.25 4.03 -16.25
C LYS A 149 -17.24 2.79 -15.34
N PRO A 150 -18.04 2.76 -14.27
CA PRO A 150 -18.11 1.64 -13.34
C PRO A 150 -18.37 0.27 -14.01
N GLU A 151 -19.12 0.25 -15.12
CA GLU A 151 -19.43 -0.97 -15.87
C GLU A 151 -18.20 -1.62 -16.50
N GLN A 152 -17.13 -0.87 -16.70
CA GLN A 152 -15.84 -1.39 -17.20
C GLN A 152 -15.09 -2.19 -16.12
N GLY A 153 -15.57 -2.11 -14.88
CA GLY A 153 -14.90 -2.70 -13.72
C GLY A 153 -13.74 -1.88 -13.22
N ASN A 154 -13.16 -2.31 -12.13
CA ASN A 154 -12.12 -1.59 -11.39
C ASN A 154 -10.72 -2.23 -11.51
N ARG A 155 -10.40 -2.80 -12.67
CA ARG A 155 -9.08 -3.38 -12.96
C ARG A 155 -8.44 -2.69 -14.14
N GLN A 156 -7.14 -2.37 -14.01
CA GLN A 156 -6.37 -1.83 -15.10
C GLN A 156 -6.32 -2.83 -16.25
N ARG A 157 -6.47 -2.36 -17.47
CA ARG A 157 -6.42 -3.18 -18.69
C ARG A 157 -5.31 -2.69 -19.62
N THR A 158 -4.81 -3.61 -20.42
CA THR A 158 -3.95 -3.31 -21.56
C THR A 158 -4.78 -2.70 -22.71
N ASP A 159 -4.13 -2.17 -23.72
CA ASP A 159 -4.78 -1.65 -24.93
C ASP A 159 -5.59 -2.74 -25.66
N GLU A 160 -5.21 -4.00 -25.49
CA GLU A 160 -5.92 -5.17 -26.03
C GLU A 160 -7.15 -5.57 -25.20
N GLY A 161 -7.41 -4.87 -24.10
CA GLY A 161 -8.56 -5.08 -23.21
C GLY A 161 -8.39 -6.20 -22.19
N THR A 162 -7.23 -6.85 -22.10
CA THR A 162 -6.95 -7.85 -21.06
C THR A 162 -6.62 -7.17 -19.73
N VAL A 163 -6.92 -7.84 -18.60
CA VAL A 163 -6.55 -7.31 -17.29
C VAL A 163 -5.04 -7.37 -17.13
N TYR A 164 -4.42 -6.21 -16.94
CA TYR A 164 -3.01 -6.13 -16.64
C TYR A 164 -2.72 -6.58 -15.21
N LYS A 165 -1.64 -7.35 -15.04
CA LYS A 165 -1.16 -7.80 -13.74
C LYS A 165 0.35 -7.56 -13.68
N GLY A 166 0.80 -6.98 -12.59
CA GLY A 166 2.21 -6.84 -12.27
C GLY A 166 2.58 -7.65 -11.03
N SER A 167 3.85 -7.92 -10.84
CA SER A 167 4.35 -8.57 -9.64
C SER A 167 4.17 -7.66 -8.41
N ILE A 168 4.15 -8.23 -7.20
CA ILE A 168 4.18 -7.42 -5.97
C ILE A 168 5.45 -6.56 -5.93
N LEU A 169 6.57 -7.05 -6.43
CA LEU A 169 7.78 -6.25 -6.59
C LEU A 169 7.53 -5.01 -7.45
N GLU A 170 6.83 -5.15 -8.57
CA GLU A 170 6.45 -4.04 -9.43
C GLU A 170 5.57 -3.01 -8.71
N HIS A 171 4.55 -3.48 -7.99
CA HIS A 171 3.69 -2.60 -7.18
C HIS A 171 4.49 -1.81 -6.13
N LEU A 172 5.44 -2.47 -5.46
CA LEU A 172 6.33 -1.81 -4.51
C LEU A 172 7.22 -0.77 -5.18
N LEU A 173 7.82 -1.09 -6.31
CA LEU A 173 8.68 -0.17 -7.05
C LEU A 173 7.89 1.08 -7.46
N ILE A 174 6.72 0.92 -8.07
CA ILE A 174 5.93 2.06 -8.51
C ILE A 174 5.49 2.94 -7.34
N GLN A 175 5.06 2.35 -6.22
CA GLN A 175 4.66 3.10 -5.04
C GLN A 175 5.83 3.88 -4.43
N GLN A 176 7.01 3.27 -4.31
CA GLN A 176 8.17 3.90 -3.68
C GLN A 176 8.81 4.97 -4.56
N LEU A 177 8.91 4.73 -5.86
CA LEU A 177 9.52 5.69 -6.80
C LEU A 177 8.62 6.90 -7.02
N THR A 178 7.32 6.70 -7.20
CA THR A 178 6.38 7.80 -7.43
C THR A 178 6.11 8.65 -6.18
N ALA A 179 6.47 8.18 -4.99
CA ALA A 179 6.37 9.00 -3.77
C ALA A 179 7.20 10.30 -3.86
N PHE A 180 8.27 10.29 -4.66
CA PHE A 180 9.14 11.45 -4.90
C PHE A 180 8.72 12.31 -6.10
N TYR A 181 7.66 11.95 -6.81
CA TYR A 181 7.12 12.77 -7.91
C TYR A 181 6.62 14.12 -7.40
N GLU A 182 6.02 14.14 -6.24
CA GLU A 182 5.46 15.35 -5.63
C GLU A 182 6.32 15.81 -4.47
N VAL A 183 7.22 16.73 -4.76
CA VAL A 183 8.02 17.44 -3.75
C VAL A 183 7.58 18.89 -3.63
N GLY A 184 7.74 19.46 -2.46
CA GLY A 184 7.47 20.87 -2.20
C GLY A 184 8.70 21.75 -2.46
N ASP A 185 8.62 23.00 -1.99
CA ASP A 185 9.63 24.03 -2.23
C ASP A 185 11.01 23.72 -1.67
N HIS A 186 11.08 22.80 -0.69
CA HIS A 186 12.32 22.38 -0.03
C HIS A 186 12.81 20.99 -0.49
N ASN A 187 12.30 20.46 -1.59
CA ASN A 187 12.57 19.09 -2.07
C ASN A 187 12.17 17.99 -1.05
N VAL A 188 11.20 18.26 -0.23
CA VAL A 188 10.61 17.36 0.74
C VAL A 188 9.27 16.87 0.21
N CYS A 189 8.92 15.61 0.42
CA CYS A 189 7.65 15.05 -0.05
C CYS A 189 6.46 15.86 0.46
N ARG A 190 5.55 16.20 -0.46
CA ARG A 190 4.34 16.97 -0.12
C ARG A 190 3.35 16.11 0.66
N LEU A 191 2.67 16.72 1.62
CA LEU A 191 1.65 16.04 2.42
C LEU A 191 0.40 15.65 1.62
N ARG A 192 0.02 16.44 0.63
CA ARG A 192 -1.20 16.24 -0.15
C ARG A 192 -2.43 16.13 0.75
N GLY A 193 -3.10 14.96 0.78
CA GLY A 193 -4.23 14.69 1.64
C GLY A 193 -3.85 14.37 3.10
N ALA A 194 -2.65 14.65 3.52
CA ALA A 194 -2.01 14.39 4.81
C ALA A 194 -1.21 13.08 4.87
N ASP A 195 -0.64 12.81 6.04
CA ASP A 195 -0.03 11.54 6.39
C ASP A 195 -0.94 10.78 7.39
N TRP A 196 -0.37 10.10 8.35
CA TRP A 196 -1.13 9.42 9.40
C TRP A 196 -1.95 10.38 10.28
N ASN A 197 -1.53 11.63 10.42
CA ASN A 197 -2.27 12.66 11.12
C ASN A 197 -3.20 13.41 10.14
N ASP A 198 -4.43 12.96 10.05
CA ASP A 198 -5.44 13.50 9.12
C ASP A 198 -5.74 15.00 9.34
N ALA A 199 -5.37 15.58 10.47
CA ALA A 199 -5.51 17.03 10.70
C ALA A 199 -4.56 17.88 9.84
N LEU A 200 -3.54 17.27 9.26
CA LEU A 200 -2.60 17.94 8.36
C LEU A 200 -3.12 18.14 6.94
N ASP A 201 -4.32 17.65 6.62
CA ASP A 201 -4.97 17.89 5.32
C ASP A 201 -5.21 19.38 5.03
N MET A 202 -5.22 20.20 6.07
CA MET A 202 -5.28 21.67 5.97
C MET A 202 -4.05 22.30 5.29
N ALA A 203 -2.95 21.55 5.20
CA ALA A 203 -1.69 22.00 4.58
C ALA A 203 -1.47 21.37 3.18
N SER A 204 -2.54 21.09 2.44
CA SER A 204 -2.52 20.35 1.17
C SER A 204 -1.68 20.99 0.06
N GLU A 205 -1.54 22.31 0.04
CA GLU A 205 -0.83 23.04 -1.03
C GLU A 205 0.67 23.14 -0.78
N HIS A 206 1.07 23.50 0.44
CA HIS A 206 2.48 23.77 0.79
C HIS A 206 3.03 22.89 1.90
N GLY A 207 2.19 21.99 2.45
CA GLY A 207 2.64 21.09 3.50
C GLY A 207 3.65 20.07 2.98
N GLU A 208 4.73 19.88 3.74
CA GLU A 208 5.81 18.93 3.45
C GLU A 208 6.03 18.02 4.65
N SER A 209 6.33 16.75 4.41
CA SER A 209 6.60 15.77 5.45
C SER A 209 8.07 15.37 5.48
N VAL A 210 8.85 15.97 6.37
CA VAL A 210 10.23 15.58 6.64
C VAL A 210 10.30 14.13 7.10
N ALA A 211 9.41 13.73 8.00
CA ALA A 211 9.39 12.37 8.55
C ALA A 211 9.19 11.32 7.44
N PHE A 212 8.20 11.48 6.57
CA PHE A 212 7.96 10.53 5.49
C PHE A 212 8.98 10.62 4.36
N THR A 213 9.62 11.76 4.12
CA THR A 213 10.74 11.84 3.19
C THR A 213 11.89 10.93 3.64
N PHE A 214 12.26 10.97 4.90
CA PHE A 214 13.26 10.05 5.46
C PHE A 214 12.77 8.60 5.49
N ALA A 215 11.49 8.37 5.79
CA ALA A 215 10.90 7.04 5.75
C ALA A 215 10.99 6.42 4.35
N TYR A 216 10.64 7.15 3.30
CA TYR A 216 10.77 6.69 1.91
C TYR A 216 12.22 6.49 1.48
N ALA A 217 13.14 7.36 1.89
CA ALA A 217 14.56 7.14 1.64
C ALA A 217 15.06 5.84 2.30
N GLY A 218 14.62 5.57 3.53
CA GLY A 218 14.84 4.29 4.20
C GLY A 218 14.20 3.12 3.45
N SER A 219 12.95 3.28 3.01
CA SER A 219 12.21 2.28 2.26
C SER A 219 12.88 1.88 0.95
N LEU A 220 13.42 2.83 0.19
CA LEU A 220 14.18 2.52 -1.03
C LEU A 220 15.45 1.69 -0.74
N ARG A 221 16.13 1.95 0.38
CA ARG A 221 17.28 1.14 0.79
C ARG A 221 16.88 -0.29 1.16
N GLU A 222 15.78 -0.44 1.90
CA GLU A 222 15.22 -1.76 2.25
C GLU A 222 14.74 -2.52 1.02
N LEU A 223 14.06 -1.84 0.09
CA LEU A 223 13.62 -2.45 -1.17
C LEU A 223 14.80 -2.90 -2.01
N ALA A 224 15.85 -2.09 -2.11
CA ALA A 224 17.09 -2.48 -2.80
C ALA A 224 17.77 -3.69 -2.12
N ALA A 225 17.69 -3.80 -0.80
CA ALA A 225 18.19 -4.97 -0.08
C ALA A 225 17.35 -6.22 -0.36
N LEU A 226 16.02 -6.10 -0.37
CA LEU A 226 15.10 -7.18 -0.75
C LEU A 226 15.33 -7.67 -2.18
N ILE A 227 15.55 -6.75 -3.13
CA ILE A 227 15.84 -7.10 -4.53
C ILE A 227 17.15 -7.89 -4.63
N ARG A 228 18.21 -7.46 -3.96
CA ARG A 228 19.48 -8.21 -3.92
C ARG A 228 19.31 -9.60 -3.30
N LEU A 229 18.50 -9.70 -2.26
CA LEU A 229 18.19 -10.99 -1.64
C LEU A 229 17.39 -11.88 -2.59
N LEU A 230 16.37 -11.36 -3.25
CA LEU A 230 15.60 -12.08 -4.26
C LEU A 230 16.50 -12.57 -5.40
N ASP A 231 17.35 -11.69 -5.93
CA ASP A 231 18.31 -12.00 -6.98
C ASP A 231 19.25 -13.15 -6.57
N SER A 232 19.73 -13.15 -5.33
CA SER A 232 20.62 -14.22 -4.82
C SER A 232 19.93 -15.60 -4.73
N HIS A 233 18.60 -15.64 -4.73
CA HIS A 233 17.80 -16.87 -4.72
C HIS A 233 17.19 -17.20 -6.09
N SER A 234 17.26 -16.29 -7.04
CA SER A 234 16.70 -16.47 -8.39
C SER A 234 17.71 -17.13 -9.33
N SER A 235 17.23 -18.00 -10.20
CA SER A 235 18.04 -18.58 -11.26
C SER A 235 18.08 -17.72 -12.54
N THR A 236 17.16 -16.77 -12.69
CA THR A 236 17.00 -15.97 -13.91
C THR A 236 17.65 -14.61 -13.82
N HIS A 237 17.85 -14.05 -12.62
CA HIS A 237 18.40 -12.71 -12.37
C HIS A 237 17.67 -11.59 -13.12
N THR A 238 16.39 -11.81 -13.46
CA THR A 238 15.54 -10.88 -14.22
C THR A 238 14.17 -10.76 -13.56
N ALA A 239 13.52 -9.60 -13.71
CA ALA A 239 12.13 -9.37 -13.35
C ALA A 239 11.41 -8.67 -14.51
N GLU A 240 10.17 -9.09 -14.76
CA GLU A 240 9.28 -8.39 -15.68
C GLU A 240 8.68 -7.18 -14.95
N LEU A 241 8.80 -6.01 -15.57
CA LEU A 241 8.31 -4.75 -15.04
C LEU A 241 7.66 -3.94 -16.16
N LEU A 242 6.78 -3.01 -15.78
CA LEU A 242 6.31 -1.95 -16.67
C LEU A 242 7.51 -1.18 -17.26
N GLU A 243 7.45 -0.87 -18.54
CA GLU A 243 8.51 -0.13 -19.23
C GLU A 243 8.77 1.22 -18.57
N GLU A 244 7.73 1.89 -18.13
CA GLU A 244 7.78 3.20 -17.47
C GLU A 244 8.59 3.17 -16.16
N ILE A 245 8.63 2.04 -15.45
CA ILE A 245 9.46 1.90 -14.25
C ILE A 245 10.94 1.99 -14.60
N THR A 246 11.34 1.50 -15.77
CA THR A 246 12.73 1.58 -16.22
C THR A 246 13.18 3.03 -16.41
N LEU A 247 12.27 3.90 -16.85
CA LEU A 247 12.52 5.34 -16.94
C LEU A 247 12.75 5.94 -15.54
N LEU A 248 11.88 5.61 -14.57
CA LEU A 248 12.02 6.07 -13.19
C LEU A 248 13.31 5.58 -12.50
N LEU A 249 13.87 4.46 -12.95
CA LEU A 249 15.13 3.91 -12.46
C LEU A 249 16.36 4.43 -13.21
N SER A 250 16.17 5.22 -14.27
CA SER A 250 17.27 5.76 -15.06
C SER A 250 18.08 6.80 -14.27
N ASN A 251 19.40 6.78 -14.48
CA ASN A 251 20.31 7.83 -14.02
C ASN A 251 20.44 8.98 -15.02
N ASP A 252 19.80 8.88 -16.19
CA ASP A 252 19.80 9.92 -17.20
C ASP A 252 18.69 10.93 -16.91
N THR A 253 19.05 12.05 -16.33
CA THR A 253 18.10 13.13 -16.02
C THR A 253 17.52 13.81 -17.27
N GLY A 254 18.19 13.71 -18.43
CA GLY A 254 17.68 14.25 -19.68
C GLY A 254 16.43 13.53 -20.22
N ILE A 255 16.13 12.33 -19.72
CA ILE A 255 14.89 11.60 -20.06
C ILE A 255 13.66 12.40 -19.59
N PHE A 256 13.75 13.07 -18.44
CA PHE A 256 12.63 13.81 -17.86
C PHE A 256 12.40 15.19 -18.50
N ASP A 257 13.34 15.69 -19.30
CA ASP A 257 13.20 16.98 -19.99
C ASP A 257 12.28 16.88 -21.21
N ASN A 258 11.87 15.67 -21.61
CA ASN A 258 11.09 15.40 -22.80
C ASN A 258 9.70 14.80 -22.51
N ILE A 259 9.30 14.73 -21.26
CA ILE A 259 7.99 14.29 -20.79
C ILE A 259 7.18 15.51 -20.33
#